data_f423e885e53ed71d7d78ce0034d73259
#
_entry.id   f423e885e53ed71d7d78ce0034d73259
#
_cell.length_a   1.000
_cell.length_b   1.000
_cell.length_c   1.000
_cell.angle_alpha   90.00
_cell.angle_beta   90.00
_cell.angle_gamma   90.00
#
_symmetry.space_group_name_H-M   'P 1'
#
loop_
_entity.id
_entity.type
_entity.pdbx_description
1 polymer ?
#
loop_
_entity_poly.entity_id
_entity_poly.type
_entity_poly.pdbx_seq_one_letter_code
_entity_poly.pdbx_strand_id
1 'polypeptide(L)'
;MNRRDFMRLGAGAALGFATESVFGASGNPEECLRFCLFADIHYYPGVYPHDTAEWLDRILDRARREKAAFVMHLGDFAHEPKNCRGYVDRYNDCGMPAYHVLGNHDCDGNTYEETLTAYRLARGHYHFDVDGWRFVVLDTNYCYMDGRFFHYSLANYPGYHLYWKSHDRRELAVHSLSDTRVPPEQLAWFADIVEKSPHPCVVASHASFERANGSPDSAAVRKIIDETNRRHSGRIRLVLNGHHHRDHVRILENVIYVDVNSANYDWFLKEHDKYPAAYAEKWRNVRHCIFWDDPISAMVSLYPSGRILFQGQRSRFHMGVTPFAAGNNPFDRAGRPTSAEIQSFNISLPV
;
A
#
# COMPACT_ATOMS: atom_id res chain seq x y z
N MET A 1 -30.14 26.36 -8.73
CA MET A 1 -30.07 24.93 -8.37
C MET A 1 -30.18 24.81 -6.86
N ASN A 2 -31.18 24.12 -6.35
CA ASN A 2 -31.59 24.16 -4.93
C ASN A 2 -30.87 22.99 -4.18
N ARG A 3 -30.56 23.18 -2.91
CA ARG A 3 -29.89 22.17 -2.05
C ARG A 3 -30.52 20.75 -2.07
N ARG A 4 -31.80 20.66 -2.45
CA ARG A 4 -32.53 19.39 -2.62
C ARG A 4 -32.19 18.63 -3.89
N ASP A 5 -31.70 19.31 -4.93
CA ASP A 5 -31.33 18.68 -6.21
C ASP A 5 -29.93 18.08 -6.16
N PHE A 6 -29.06 18.64 -5.31
CA PHE A 6 -27.72 18.11 -5.06
C PHE A 6 -27.74 16.76 -4.29
N MET A 7 -28.74 16.59 -3.41
CA MET A 7 -28.89 15.34 -2.66
C MET A 7 -29.51 14.18 -3.46
N ARG A 8 -30.06 14.44 -4.64
CA ARG A 8 -30.65 13.42 -5.52
C ARG A 8 -29.63 12.88 -6.56
N LEU A 9 -28.52 13.56 -6.79
CA LEU A 9 -27.45 13.11 -7.68
C LEU A 9 -26.35 12.29 -6.96
N GLY A 10 -26.32 12.29 -5.63
CA GLY A 10 -25.37 11.54 -4.81
C GLY A 10 -25.81 10.14 -4.38
N ALA A 11 -27.00 9.68 -4.80
CA ALA A 11 -27.55 8.38 -4.36
C ALA A 11 -27.44 7.25 -5.42
N GLY A 12 -26.54 7.40 -6.38
CA GLY A 12 -26.50 6.52 -7.56
C GLY A 12 -25.17 5.86 -7.86
N ALA A 13 -24.36 5.45 -6.86
CA ALA A 13 -23.22 4.59 -7.13
C ALA A 13 -22.72 3.80 -5.89
N ALA A 14 -23.56 3.60 -4.89
CA ALA A 14 -23.33 2.56 -3.89
C ALA A 14 -24.19 1.36 -4.24
N LEU A 15 -23.95 0.72 -5.37
CA LEU A 15 -24.38 -0.66 -5.59
C LEU A 15 -23.51 -1.53 -4.68
N GLY A 16 -23.88 -1.56 -3.41
CA GLY A 16 -23.57 -2.66 -2.53
C GLY A 16 -24.17 -3.91 -3.16
N PHE A 17 -23.36 -4.72 -3.82
CA PHE A 17 -23.70 -6.11 -4.05
C PHE A 17 -23.68 -6.82 -2.69
N ALA A 18 -24.77 -6.65 -1.92
CA ALA A 18 -25.15 -7.62 -0.92
C ALA A 18 -25.64 -8.86 -1.67
N THR A 19 -24.74 -9.63 -2.25
CA THR A 19 -25.03 -11.02 -2.51
C THR A 19 -24.86 -11.74 -1.18
N GLU A 20 -25.96 -12.06 -0.51
CA GLU A 20 -25.97 -13.13 0.47
C GLU A 20 -25.50 -14.40 -0.25
N SER A 21 -24.19 -14.65 -0.24
CA SER A 21 -23.65 -15.95 -0.56
C SER A 21 -23.89 -16.85 0.65
N VAL A 22 -24.97 -17.59 0.59
CA VAL A 22 -25.19 -18.77 1.43
C VAL A 22 -24.14 -19.82 1.00
N PHE A 23 -22.93 -19.70 1.53
CA PHE A 23 -21.97 -20.80 1.50
C PHE A 23 -22.03 -21.51 2.85
N GLY A 24 -22.76 -22.63 2.84
CA GLY A 24 -22.68 -23.61 3.89
C GLY A 24 -21.23 -24.10 4.04
N ALA A 25 -20.84 -24.38 5.28
CA ALA A 25 -19.53 -24.91 5.65
C ALA A 25 -19.32 -26.34 5.08
N SER A 26 -19.07 -26.44 3.77
CA SER A 26 -18.59 -27.66 3.09
C SER A 26 -17.63 -27.28 1.96
N GLY A 27 -16.76 -26.29 2.22
CA GLY A 27 -15.72 -25.90 1.27
C GLY A 27 -14.69 -27.02 1.11
N ASN A 28 -14.35 -27.33 -0.12
CA ASN A 28 -13.18 -28.13 -0.46
C ASN A 28 -11.96 -27.50 0.24
N PRO A 29 -11.18 -28.25 1.07
CA PRO A 29 -10.02 -27.70 1.78
C PRO A 29 -8.94 -27.12 0.85
N GLU A 30 -9.04 -27.33 -0.46
CA GLU A 30 -8.18 -26.72 -1.48
C GLU A 30 -8.72 -25.38 -2.05
N GLU A 31 -9.97 -25.04 -1.80
CA GLU A 31 -10.51 -23.75 -2.22
C GLU A 31 -9.87 -22.62 -1.40
N CYS A 32 -9.34 -21.62 -2.08
CA CYS A 32 -8.70 -20.47 -1.46
C CYS A 32 -9.11 -19.18 -2.17
N LEU A 33 -9.20 -18.09 -1.41
CA LEU A 33 -9.24 -16.76 -2.01
C LEU A 33 -7.86 -16.44 -2.57
N ARG A 34 -7.78 -16.12 -3.87
CA ARG A 34 -6.54 -15.75 -4.55
C ARG A 34 -6.63 -14.35 -5.13
N PHE A 35 -5.64 -13.51 -4.84
CA PHE A 35 -5.59 -12.14 -5.34
C PHE A 35 -4.17 -11.73 -5.75
N CYS A 36 -4.09 -10.71 -6.61
CA CYS A 36 -2.82 -10.14 -7.04
C CYS A 36 -2.50 -8.90 -6.22
N LEU A 37 -1.24 -8.79 -5.77
CA LEU A 37 -0.76 -7.72 -4.91
C LEU A 37 0.53 -7.11 -5.45
N PHE A 38 0.63 -5.77 -5.40
CA PHE A 38 1.86 -5.01 -5.66
C PHE A 38 1.86 -3.71 -4.86
N ALA A 39 2.99 -3.01 -4.84
CA ALA A 39 3.16 -1.75 -4.12
C ALA A 39 4.05 -0.80 -4.91
N ASP A 40 3.92 0.50 -4.67
CA ASP A 40 4.93 1.51 -5.01
C ASP A 40 5.40 1.44 -6.48
N ILE A 41 4.45 1.38 -7.43
CA ILE A 41 4.76 1.35 -8.86
C ILE A 41 5.17 2.74 -9.39
N HIS A 42 4.72 3.81 -8.70
CA HIS A 42 5.09 5.19 -8.96
C HIS A 42 4.94 5.62 -10.42
N TYR A 43 3.72 5.63 -10.93
CA TYR A 43 3.47 6.22 -12.23
C TYR A 43 3.74 7.73 -12.21
N TYR A 44 4.87 8.13 -12.78
CA TYR A 44 5.29 9.52 -12.89
C TYR A 44 6.01 9.75 -14.23
N PRO A 45 5.24 9.97 -15.31
CA PRO A 45 5.80 10.11 -16.66
C PRO A 45 6.90 11.17 -16.76
N GLY A 46 8.00 10.83 -17.41
CA GLY A 46 9.13 11.74 -17.60
C GLY A 46 10.07 11.90 -16.40
N VAL A 47 9.77 11.29 -15.27
CA VAL A 47 10.61 11.35 -14.05
C VAL A 47 11.43 10.08 -13.87
N TYR A 48 10.84 8.92 -14.14
CA TYR A 48 11.47 7.62 -14.02
C TYR A 48 11.68 6.96 -15.39
N PRO A 49 12.69 6.07 -15.52
CA PRO A 49 13.08 5.52 -16.82
C PRO A 49 12.12 4.48 -17.39
N HIS A 50 11.32 3.81 -16.54
CA HIS A 50 10.47 2.71 -16.94
C HIS A 50 9.10 3.19 -17.45
N ASP A 51 8.55 2.47 -18.42
CA ASP A 51 7.14 2.60 -18.80
C ASP A 51 6.28 1.85 -17.78
N THR A 52 5.97 2.53 -16.68
CA THR A 52 5.16 1.96 -15.61
C THR A 52 3.71 1.74 -16.03
N ALA A 53 3.25 2.28 -17.17
CA ALA A 53 1.95 1.94 -17.74
C ALA A 53 1.98 0.54 -18.38
N GLU A 54 3.01 0.21 -19.16
CA GLU A 54 3.25 -1.15 -19.65
C GLU A 54 3.43 -2.14 -18.48
N TRP A 55 4.14 -1.70 -17.44
CA TRP A 55 4.37 -2.53 -16.25
C TRP A 55 3.07 -2.87 -15.51
N LEU A 56 2.17 -1.91 -15.41
CA LEU A 56 0.83 -2.16 -14.87
C LEU A 56 0.10 -3.22 -15.69
N ASP A 57 0.12 -3.11 -17.03
CA ASP A 57 -0.50 -4.11 -17.91
C ASP A 57 0.08 -5.52 -17.67
N ARG A 58 1.38 -5.65 -17.52
CA ARG A 58 2.05 -6.94 -17.23
C ARG A 58 1.61 -7.53 -15.89
N ILE A 59 1.43 -6.69 -14.86
CA ILE A 59 0.91 -7.11 -13.55
C ILE A 59 -0.55 -7.57 -13.68
N LEU A 60 -1.39 -6.78 -14.35
CA LEU A 60 -2.80 -7.11 -14.57
C LEU A 60 -2.97 -8.38 -15.43
N ASP A 61 -2.13 -8.57 -16.43
CA ASP A 61 -2.13 -9.80 -17.25
C ASP A 61 -1.73 -11.03 -16.44
N ARG A 62 -0.77 -10.88 -15.51
CA ARG A 62 -0.47 -11.93 -14.55
C ARG A 62 -1.69 -12.25 -13.68
N ALA A 63 -2.35 -11.24 -13.12
CA ALA A 63 -3.54 -11.42 -12.31
C ALA A 63 -4.64 -12.20 -13.06
N ARG A 64 -4.89 -11.86 -14.33
CA ARG A 64 -5.86 -12.55 -15.19
C ARG A 64 -5.45 -14.00 -15.47
N ARG A 65 -4.20 -14.23 -15.92
CA ARG A 65 -3.70 -15.59 -16.22
C ARG A 65 -3.77 -16.51 -15.00
N GLU A 66 -3.47 -15.97 -13.82
CA GLU A 66 -3.45 -16.73 -12.58
C GLU A 66 -4.80 -16.70 -11.86
N LYS A 67 -5.85 -16.17 -12.50
CA LYS A 67 -7.25 -16.14 -12.03
C LYS A 67 -7.40 -15.50 -10.65
N ALA A 68 -6.81 -14.33 -10.46
CA ALA A 68 -7.02 -13.53 -9.27
C ALA A 68 -8.50 -13.13 -9.16
N ALA A 69 -9.08 -13.23 -7.96
CA ALA A 69 -10.41 -12.74 -7.67
C ALA A 69 -10.48 -11.21 -7.71
N PHE A 70 -9.36 -10.56 -7.38
CA PHE A 70 -9.20 -9.11 -7.44
C PHE A 70 -7.72 -8.72 -7.52
N VAL A 71 -7.47 -7.44 -7.76
CA VAL A 71 -6.14 -6.84 -7.67
C VAL A 71 -6.13 -5.74 -6.60
N MET A 72 -5.03 -5.63 -5.85
CA MET A 72 -4.82 -4.59 -4.84
C MET A 72 -3.41 -4.01 -4.98
N HIS A 73 -3.30 -2.69 -4.89
CA HIS A 73 -2.00 -2.05 -4.66
C HIS A 73 -1.93 -1.45 -3.25
N LEU A 74 -0.72 -1.34 -2.71
CA LEU A 74 -0.46 -0.89 -1.34
C LEU A 74 0.03 0.56 -1.28
N GLY A 75 -0.41 1.41 -2.20
CA GLY A 75 -0.09 2.84 -2.23
C GLY A 75 1.03 3.19 -3.19
N ASP A 76 1.27 4.49 -3.31
CA ASP A 76 2.24 5.11 -4.22
C ASP A 76 2.08 4.60 -5.66
N PHE A 77 0.81 4.60 -6.09
CA PHE A 77 0.39 4.10 -7.39
C PHE A 77 0.67 5.13 -8.48
N ALA A 78 0.23 6.39 -8.28
CA ALA A 78 0.39 7.44 -9.26
C ALA A 78 0.65 8.80 -8.59
N HIS A 79 1.69 9.52 -9.03
CA HIS A 79 1.86 10.91 -8.66
C HIS A 79 0.80 11.78 -9.36
N GLU A 80 0.18 12.69 -8.62
CA GLU A 80 -0.89 13.57 -9.14
C GLU A 80 -2.01 12.81 -9.89
N PRO A 81 -2.73 11.86 -9.25
CA PRO A 81 -3.68 10.97 -9.92
C PRO A 81 -4.78 11.70 -10.70
N LYS A 82 -5.15 12.94 -10.33
CA LYS A 82 -6.08 13.77 -11.11
C LYS A 82 -5.59 14.08 -12.53
N ASN A 83 -4.26 14.18 -12.69
CA ASN A 83 -3.60 14.46 -13.97
C ASN A 83 -3.27 13.16 -14.74
N CYS A 84 -3.34 12.02 -14.05
CA CYS A 84 -3.03 10.69 -14.58
C CYS A 84 -4.28 9.80 -14.75
N ARG A 85 -5.45 10.37 -14.95
CA ARG A 85 -6.74 9.65 -14.99
C ARG A 85 -6.72 8.43 -15.91
N GLY A 86 -6.16 8.53 -17.11
CA GLY A 86 -6.11 7.40 -18.04
C GLY A 86 -5.32 6.18 -17.50
N TYR A 87 -4.30 6.44 -16.66
CA TYR A 87 -3.57 5.39 -15.97
C TYR A 87 -4.38 4.79 -14.81
N VAL A 88 -5.00 5.64 -13.99
CA VAL A 88 -5.86 5.21 -12.87
C VAL A 88 -7.08 4.44 -13.38
N ASP A 89 -7.74 4.93 -14.45
CA ASP A 89 -8.88 4.25 -15.06
C ASP A 89 -8.50 2.89 -15.65
N ARG A 90 -7.30 2.74 -16.23
CA ARG A 90 -6.77 1.44 -16.69
C ARG A 90 -6.75 0.39 -15.57
N TYR A 91 -6.41 0.79 -14.35
CA TYR A 91 -6.46 -0.07 -13.19
C TYR A 91 -7.89 -0.31 -12.70
N ASN A 92 -8.68 0.75 -12.56
CA ASN A 92 -10.07 0.67 -12.10
C ASN A 92 -10.96 -0.17 -13.02
N ASP A 93 -10.70 -0.12 -14.33
CA ASP A 93 -11.50 -0.78 -15.36
C ASP A 93 -10.80 -2.04 -15.92
N CYS A 94 -9.92 -2.66 -15.15
CA CYS A 94 -9.08 -3.79 -15.57
C CYS A 94 -9.85 -5.12 -15.77
N GLY A 95 -11.17 -5.14 -15.59
CA GLY A 95 -12.03 -6.31 -15.78
C GLY A 95 -12.13 -7.25 -14.56
N MET A 96 -11.56 -6.85 -13.43
CA MET A 96 -11.72 -7.49 -12.13
C MET A 96 -11.85 -6.41 -11.04
N PRO A 97 -12.39 -6.72 -9.84
CA PRO A 97 -12.38 -5.78 -8.72
C PRO A 97 -10.96 -5.27 -8.45
N ALA A 98 -10.82 -3.96 -8.28
CA ALA A 98 -9.56 -3.28 -8.05
C ALA A 98 -9.63 -2.44 -6.77
N TYR A 99 -8.72 -2.68 -5.83
CA TYR A 99 -8.72 -2.02 -4.54
C TYR A 99 -7.48 -1.17 -4.35
N HIS A 100 -7.67 0.00 -3.75
CA HIS A 100 -6.64 1.00 -3.54
C HIS A 100 -6.29 1.14 -2.06
N VAL A 101 -5.02 1.12 -1.74
CA VAL A 101 -4.48 1.73 -0.52
C VAL A 101 -3.86 3.06 -0.92
N LEU A 102 -4.14 4.12 -0.20
CA LEU A 102 -3.52 5.42 -0.50
C LEU A 102 -2.10 5.46 0.05
N GLY A 103 -1.13 5.83 -0.81
CA GLY A 103 0.22 6.19 -0.44
C GLY A 103 0.41 7.71 -0.37
N ASN A 104 1.54 8.16 0.17
CA ASN A 104 1.79 9.59 0.30
C ASN A 104 1.96 10.27 -1.06
N HIS A 105 2.54 9.60 -2.05
CA HIS A 105 2.70 10.14 -3.40
C HIS A 105 1.39 10.17 -4.20
N ASP A 106 0.38 9.39 -3.83
CA ASP A 106 -0.96 9.48 -4.40
C ASP A 106 -1.66 10.80 -4.04
N CYS A 107 -1.15 11.49 -3.02
CA CYS A 107 -1.67 12.78 -2.56
C CYS A 107 -0.83 13.97 -3.08
N ASP A 108 0.26 13.71 -3.81
CA ASP A 108 1.11 14.76 -4.37
C ASP A 108 0.32 15.64 -5.35
N GLY A 109 0.38 16.97 -5.16
CA GLY A 109 -0.26 17.94 -6.04
C GLY A 109 -1.80 17.93 -6.06
N ASN A 110 -2.45 17.10 -5.24
CA ASN A 110 -3.91 16.98 -5.17
C ASN A 110 -4.45 17.39 -3.80
N THR A 111 -5.74 17.73 -3.77
CA THR A 111 -6.50 17.69 -2.53
C THR A 111 -6.85 16.24 -2.18
N TYR A 112 -7.23 15.99 -0.92
CA TYR A 112 -7.70 14.66 -0.53
C TYR A 112 -8.92 14.22 -1.35
N GLU A 113 -9.87 15.13 -1.56
CA GLU A 113 -11.08 14.89 -2.35
C GLU A 113 -10.77 14.61 -3.82
N GLU A 114 -9.76 15.26 -4.40
CA GLU A 114 -9.32 15.00 -5.78
C GLU A 114 -8.71 13.60 -5.89
N THR A 115 -7.90 13.18 -4.92
CA THR A 115 -7.33 11.82 -4.86
C THR A 115 -8.44 10.77 -4.71
N LEU A 116 -9.36 10.97 -3.76
CA LEU A 116 -10.50 10.06 -3.57
C LEU A 116 -11.36 9.94 -4.84
N THR A 117 -11.62 11.08 -5.51
CA THR A 117 -12.39 11.10 -6.76
C THR A 117 -11.66 10.34 -7.87
N ALA A 118 -10.35 10.52 -8.04
CA ALA A 118 -9.57 9.81 -9.03
C ALA A 118 -9.62 8.29 -8.80
N TYR A 119 -9.51 7.84 -7.57
CA TYR A 119 -9.54 6.42 -7.19
C TYR A 119 -10.94 5.85 -6.98
N ARG A 120 -11.99 6.66 -7.22
CA ARG A 120 -13.40 6.25 -7.03
C ARG A 120 -13.68 5.77 -5.59
N LEU A 121 -13.03 6.37 -4.60
CA LEU A 121 -13.15 6.07 -3.18
C LEU A 121 -14.06 7.07 -2.48
N ALA A 122 -14.87 6.59 -1.52
CA ALA A 122 -15.64 7.46 -0.64
C ALA A 122 -14.79 8.04 0.50
N ARG A 123 -13.72 7.33 0.89
CA ARG A 123 -12.75 7.71 1.94
C ARG A 123 -11.50 6.85 1.81
N GLY A 124 -10.36 7.29 2.40
CA GLY A 124 -9.09 6.57 2.30
C GLY A 124 -9.01 5.28 3.14
N HIS A 125 -9.82 5.18 4.21
CA HIS A 125 -9.93 3.95 5.00
C HIS A 125 -11.30 3.30 4.80
N TYR A 126 -11.32 2.00 4.61
CA TYR A 126 -12.55 1.24 4.35
C TYR A 126 -12.35 -0.25 4.59
N HIS A 127 -13.41 -1.03 4.48
CA HIS A 127 -13.31 -2.48 4.47
C HIS A 127 -14.20 -3.05 3.36
N PHE A 128 -13.89 -4.27 2.96
CA PHE A 128 -14.69 -5.07 2.03
C PHE A 128 -14.54 -6.55 2.36
N ASP A 129 -15.53 -7.33 2.00
CA ASP A 129 -15.56 -8.78 2.22
C ASP A 129 -15.52 -9.50 0.88
N VAL A 130 -14.65 -10.53 0.77
CA VAL A 130 -14.53 -11.40 -0.41
C VAL A 130 -14.29 -12.83 0.08
N ASP A 131 -15.10 -13.77 -0.40
CA ASP A 131 -14.92 -15.22 -0.18
C ASP A 131 -14.59 -15.60 1.27
N GLY A 132 -15.36 -15.04 2.23
CA GLY A 132 -15.19 -15.34 3.66
C GLY A 132 -13.98 -14.69 4.32
N TRP A 133 -13.36 -13.68 3.70
CA TRP A 133 -12.29 -12.85 4.25
C TRP A 133 -12.70 -11.39 4.30
N ARG A 134 -12.35 -10.70 5.38
CA ARG A 134 -12.49 -9.24 5.48
C ARG A 134 -11.15 -8.57 5.26
N PHE A 135 -11.10 -7.63 4.32
CA PHE A 135 -9.98 -6.74 4.10
C PHE A 135 -10.28 -5.38 4.75
N VAL A 136 -9.37 -4.92 5.60
CA VAL A 136 -9.48 -3.63 6.29
C VAL A 136 -8.34 -2.75 5.82
N VAL A 137 -8.67 -1.70 5.08
CA VAL A 137 -7.70 -0.73 4.55
C VAL A 137 -7.60 0.43 5.53
N LEU A 138 -6.38 0.74 5.95
CA LEU A 138 -6.06 1.90 6.79
C LEU A 138 -5.34 2.95 5.97
N ASP A 139 -5.76 4.20 6.13
CA ASP A 139 -5.10 5.36 5.55
C ASP A 139 -4.06 5.89 6.54
N THR A 140 -2.79 5.71 6.21
CA THR A 140 -1.66 6.17 7.02
C THR A 140 -1.11 7.51 6.58
N ASN A 141 -1.83 8.27 5.73
CA ASN A 141 -1.36 9.52 5.18
C ASN A 141 -1.81 10.74 6.00
N TYR A 142 -1.67 10.65 7.30
CA TYR A 142 -1.92 11.78 8.18
C TYR A 142 -0.62 12.27 8.82
N CYS A 143 -0.53 13.58 8.97
CA CYS A 143 0.49 14.26 9.78
C CYS A 143 -0.12 14.67 11.11
N TYR A 144 0.68 14.63 12.17
CA TYR A 144 0.34 15.22 13.45
C TYR A 144 1.29 16.37 13.74
N MET A 145 0.74 17.55 13.98
CA MET A 145 1.50 18.74 14.32
C MET A 145 0.68 19.64 15.24
N ASP A 146 1.34 20.18 16.28
CA ASP A 146 0.75 21.13 17.23
C ASP A 146 -0.61 20.69 17.81
N GLY A 147 -0.73 19.39 18.13
CA GLY A 147 -1.94 18.84 18.74
C GLY A 147 -3.06 18.45 17.77
N ARG A 148 -2.83 18.50 16.45
CA ARG A 148 -3.85 18.23 15.43
C ARG A 148 -3.37 17.22 14.38
N PHE A 149 -4.33 16.45 13.86
CA PHE A 149 -4.13 15.60 12.70
C PHE A 149 -4.55 16.35 11.43
N PHE A 150 -3.74 16.19 10.39
CA PHE A 150 -4.01 16.71 9.04
C PHE A 150 -3.74 15.62 8.04
N HIS A 151 -4.60 15.47 7.03
CA HIS A 151 -4.26 14.59 5.93
C HIS A 151 -3.07 15.13 5.14
N TYR A 152 -2.20 14.26 4.66
CA TYR A 152 -0.95 14.59 3.96
C TYR A 152 -1.14 15.31 2.61
N SER A 153 -2.34 15.63 2.18
CA SER A 153 -2.57 16.36 0.94
C SER A 153 -2.17 17.83 1.07
N LEU A 154 -1.57 18.37 0.02
CA LEU A 154 -1.07 19.75 -0.05
C LEU A 154 -2.11 20.82 0.29
N ALA A 155 -3.36 20.62 -0.11
CA ALA A 155 -4.41 21.60 0.11
C ALA A 155 -4.85 21.71 1.56
N ASN A 156 -4.69 20.64 2.34
CA ASN A 156 -5.05 20.64 3.75
C ASN A 156 -3.92 21.17 4.63
N TYR A 157 -2.69 21.20 4.10
CA TYR A 157 -1.53 21.74 4.81
C TYR A 157 -0.61 22.56 3.90
N PRO A 158 -0.97 23.80 3.53
CA PRO A 158 -0.15 24.66 2.68
C PRO A 158 1.26 24.92 3.27
N GLY A 159 1.40 24.89 4.59
CA GLY A 159 2.68 25.03 5.28
C GLY A 159 3.58 23.82 5.21
N TYR A 160 3.06 22.62 4.93
CA TYR A 160 3.84 21.40 4.93
C TYR A 160 4.92 21.38 3.83
N HIS A 161 4.58 21.81 2.64
CA HIS A 161 5.55 21.93 1.55
C HIS A 161 6.57 23.05 1.75
N LEU A 162 6.13 24.18 2.30
CA LEU A 162 7.04 25.27 2.67
C LEU A 162 7.97 24.78 3.78
N TYR A 163 7.46 24.00 4.70
CA TYR A 163 8.16 23.42 5.81
C TYR A 163 9.25 22.43 5.34
N TRP A 164 8.92 21.42 4.52
CA TRP A 164 9.91 20.48 3.97
C TRP A 164 10.92 21.11 2.99
N LYS A 165 10.53 22.17 2.29
CA LYS A 165 11.42 22.88 1.34
C LYS A 165 12.28 23.97 1.96
N SER A 166 11.86 24.54 3.08
CA SER A 166 12.48 25.77 3.61
C SER A 166 13.25 25.59 4.91
N HIS A 167 13.20 24.40 5.59
CA HIS A 167 13.57 24.35 6.98
C HIS A 167 14.82 23.56 7.29
N ASP A 168 15.72 24.20 8.03
CA ASP A 168 16.74 23.58 8.83
C ASP A 168 16.07 22.55 9.77
N ARG A 169 16.59 21.32 9.80
CA ARG A 169 16.12 20.24 10.71
C ARG A 169 16.01 20.64 12.17
N ARG A 170 16.62 21.77 12.57
CA ARG A 170 16.54 22.34 13.91
C ARG A 170 15.21 23.04 14.19
N GLU A 171 14.59 23.64 13.18
CA GLU A 171 13.24 24.23 13.32
C GLU A 171 12.18 23.12 13.31
N LEU A 172 12.42 22.01 12.61
CA LEU A 172 11.57 20.80 12.67
C LEU A 172 11.48 20.22 14.09
N ALA A 173 12.55 20.34 14.89
CA ALA A 173 12.55 19.85 16.27
C ALA A 173 11.69 20.71 17.22
N VAL A 174 11.35 21.95 16.84
CA VAL A 174 10.47 22.84 17.61
C VAL A 174 8.99 22.49 17.41
N HIS A 175 8.65 22.03 16.21
CA HIS A 175 7.33 21.49 15.91
C HIS A 175 7.42 19.98 15.97
N SER A 176 6.68 19.33 16.86
CA SER A 176 6.62 17.86 16.96
C SER A 176 5.84 17.28 15.77
N LEU A 177 6.39 17.47 14.56
CA LEU A 177 5.82 16.91 13.32
C LEU A 177 6.16 15.44 13.24
N SER A 178 5.15 14.61 13.06
CA SER A 178 5.29 13.23 12.61
C SER A 178 4.29 12.98 11.50
N ASP A 179 4.72 12.23 10.51
CA ASP A 179 3.91 11.78 9.37
C ASP A 179 3.62 10.27 9.46
N THR A 180 2.93 9.75 8.47
CA THR A 180 2.50 8.33 8.40
C THR A 180 1.67 7.90 9.61
N ARG A 181 0.82 8.82 10.10
CA ARG A 181 -0.02 8.64 11.29
C ARG A 181 -1.38 8.02 10.96
N VAL A 182 -1.99 7.43 11.99
CA VAL A 182 -3.38 6.95 11.98
C VAL A 182 -4.18 7.73 13.03
N PRO A 183 -5.17 8.55 12.63
CA PRO A 183 -5.94 9.35 13.58
C PRO A 183 -6.72 8.50 14.59
N PRO A 184 -6.99 9.02 15.81
CA PRO A 184 -7.71 8.28 16.85
C PRO A 184 -9.10 7.79 16.43
N GLU A 185 -9.84 8.56 15.63
CA GLU A 185 -11.15 8.17 15.10
C GLU A 185 -11.03 6.97 14.15
N GLN A 186 -9.96 6.91 13.34
CA GLN A 186 -9.71 5.76 12.48
C GLN A 186 -9.28 4.52 13.28
N LEU A 187 -8.48 4.70 14.34
CA LEU A 187 -8.13 3.62 15.28
C LEU A 187 -9.38 3.04 15.95
N ALA A 188 -10.30 3.91 16.41
CA ALA A 188 -11.56 3.48 17.01
C ALA A 188 -12.45 2.71 16.01
N TRP A 189 -12.54 3.22 14.77
CA TRP A 189 -13.23 2.53 13.68
C TRP A 189 -12.59 1.18 13.36
N PHE A 190 -11.26 1.11 13.29
CA PHE A 190 -10.53 -0.13 13.04
C PHE A 190 -10.84 -1.18 14.10
N ALA A 191 -10.76 -0.80 15.38
CA ALA A 191 -11.08 -1.68 16.50
C ALA A 191 -12.51 -2.24 16.40
N ASP A 192 -13.50 -1.39 16.06
CA ASP A 192 -14.89 -1.81 15.92
C ASP A 192 -15.09 -2.78 14.74
N ILE A 193 -14.48 -2.50 13.58
CA ILE A 193 -14.62 -3.30 12.37
C ILE A 193 -14.01 -4.70 12.51
N VAL A 194 -12.86 -4.83 13.16
CA VAL A 194 -12.23 -6.14 13.35
C VAL A 194 -12.88 -6.94 14.47
N GLU A 195 -13.36 -6.28 15.52
CA GLU A 195 -14.08 -6.91 16.61
C GLU A 195 -15.40 -7.56 16.13
N LYS A 196 -16.15 -6.83 15.29
CA LYS A 196 -17.45 -7.26 14.76
C LYS A 196 -17.34 -8.10 13.49
N SER A 197 -16.14 -8.36 12.99
CA SER A 197 -16.01 -9.12 11.75
C SER A 197 -16.52 -10.56 11.91
N PRO A 198 -17.38 -11.06 11.02
CA PRO A 198 -17.72 -12.48 10.99
C PRO A 198 -16.62 -13.35 10.34
N HIS A 199 -15.61 -12.71 9.72
CA HIS A 199 -14.58 -13.35 8.91
C HIS A 199 -13.18 -13.10 9.48
N PRO A 200 -12.20 -13.97 9.20
CA PRO A 200 -10.80 -13.62 9.40
C PRO A 200 -10.44 -12.38 8.57
N CYS A 201 -9.52 -11.56 9.13
CA CYS A 201 -9.20 -10.26 8.58
C CYS A 201 -7.78 -10.20 8.01
N VAL A 202 -7.65 -9.47 6.91
CA VAL A 202 -6.39 -8.96 6.36
C VAL A 202 -6.39 -7.45 6.54
N VAL A 203 -5.34 -6.90 7.13
CA VAL A 203 -5.16 -5.45 7.27
C VAL A 203 -4.19 -4.98 6.19
N ALA A 204 -4.53 -3.92 5.48
CA ALA A 204 -3.67 -3.31 4.48
C ALA A 204 -3.48 -1.83 4.77
N SER A 205 -2.25 -1.35 4.64
CA SER A 205 -1.92 0.08 4.74
C SER A 205 -0.68 0.39 3.92
N HIS A 206 -0.41 1.67 3.67
CA HIS A 206 0.81 2.04 2.98
C HIS A 206 2.02 1.93 3.91
N ALA A 207 2.05 2.65 5.03
CA ALA A 207 3.16 2.59 5.98
C ALA A 207 3.08 1.34 6.87
N SER A 208 4.24 0.77 7.20
CA SER A 208 4.37 -0.45 8.00
C SER A 208 4.01 -0.24 9.47
N PHE A 209 3.35 -1.22 10.06
CA PHE A 209 3.06 -1.28 11.50
C PHE A 209 4.04 -2.16 12.29
N GLU A 210 5.00 -2.76 11.63
CA GLU A 210 5.99 -3.63 12.29
C GLU A 210 7.39 -3.01 12.28
N ARG A 211 7.68 -2.22 11.28
CA ARG A 211 8.98 -1.65 11.02
C ARG A 211 9.33 -0.52 12.00
N ALA A 212 10.58 -0.44 12.46
CA ALA A 212 11.03 0.58 13.41
C ALA A 212 10.88 2.03 12.89
N ASN A 213 10.94 2.23 11.57
CA ASN A 213 10.70 3.51 10.89
C ASN A 213 9.39 3.49 10.10
N GLY A 214 8.44 2.67 10.48
CA GLY A 214 7.07 2.66 9.96
C GLY A 214 6.21 3.74 10.62
N SER A 215 4.90 3.52 10.65
CA SER A 215 3.98 4.46 11.30
C SER A 215 4.30 4.64 12.79
N PRO A 216 4.36 5.88 13.29
CA PRO A 216 4.49 6.14 14.73
C PRO A 216 3.35 5.54 15.57
N ASP A 217 2.19 5.27 14.96
CA ASP A 217 1.04 4.64 15.62
C ASP A 217 1.06 3.12 15.60
N SER A 218 2.17 2.51 15.15
CA SER A 218 2.35 1.05 15.09
C SER A 218 2.00 0.34 16.38
N ALA A 219 2.37 0.90 17.53
CA ALA A 219 2.07 0.31 18.84
C ALA A 219 0.54 0.29 19.10
N ALA A 220 -0.18 1.35 18.73
CA ALA A 220 -1.63 1.44 18.91
C ALA A 220 -2.36 0.45 17.99
N VAL A 221 -1.96 0.37 16.72
CA VAL A 221 -2.53 -0.58 15.75
C VAL A 221 -2.26 -2.02 16.18
N ARG A 222 -1.02 -2.36 16.55
CA ARG A 222 -0.69 -3.72 17.02
C ARG A 222 -1.42 -4.08 18.31
N LYS A 223 -1.61 -3.14 19.22
CA LYS A 223 -2.42 -3.37 20.43
C LYS A 223 -3.85 -3.78 20.08
N ILE A 224 -4.48 -3.11 19.10
CA ILE A 224 -5.82 -3.49 18.63
C ILE A 224 -5.80 -4.91 18.04
N ILE A 225 -4.81 -5.22 17.20
CA ILE A 225 -4.62 -6.54 16.59
C ILE A 225 -4.50 -7.62 17.67
N ASP A 226 -3.60 -7.43 18.63
CA ASP A 226 -3.32 -8.40 19.70
C ASP A 226 -4.52 -8.58 20.63
N GLU A 227 -5.20 -7.52 20.98
CA GLU A 227 -6.40 -7.56 21.81
C GLU A 227 -7.57 -8.25 21.11
N THR A 228 -7.74 -8.00 19.81
CA THR A 228 -8.76 -8.68 19.00
C THR A 228 -8.45 -10.17 18.89
N ASN A 229 -7.21 -10.55 18.59
CA ASN A 229 -6.79 -11.95 18.46
C ASN A 229 -6.83 -12.72 19.79
N ARG A 230 -6.66 -12.05 20.94
CA ARG A 230 -6.87 -12.67 22.26
C ARG A 230 -8.32 -12.99 22.54
N ARG A 231 -9.27 -12.19 22.03
CA ARG A 231 -10.72 -12.45 22.17
C ARG A 231 -11.25 -13.39 21.11
N HIS A 232 -10.71 -13.31 19.91
CA HIS A 232 -11.14 -14.04 18.72
C HIS A 232 -9.91 -14.64 18.03
N SER A 233 -9.51 -15.84 18.45
CA SER A 233 -8.31 -16.52 17.93
C SER A 233 -8.26 -16.50 16.40
N GLY A 234 -7.13 -16.04 15.83
CA GLY A 234 -6.91 -15.97 14.38
C GLY A 234 -7.84 -15.01 13.63
N ARG A 235 -8.43 -14.01 14.30
CA ARG A 235 -9.27 -12.99 13.66
C ARG A 235 -8.47 -12.15 12.66
N ILE A 236 -7.30 -11.67 13.04
CA ILE A 236 -6.40 -10.93 12.15
C ILE A 236 -5.21 -11.83 11.88
N ARG A 237 -4.94 -12.14 10.61
CA ARG A 237 -3.93 -13.13 10.22
C ARG A 237 -2.79 -12.55 9.41
N LEU A 238 -3.05 -11.48 8.67
CA LEU A 238 -2.12 -10.90 7.72
C LEU A 238 -2.19 -9.39 7.76
N VAL A 239 -1.04 -8.75 7.78
CA VAL A 239 -0.86 -7.29 7.66
C VAL A 239 0.05 -7.02 6.47
N LEU A 240 -0.41 -6.22 5.52
CA LEU A 240 0.24 -5.91 4.25
C LEU A 240 0.61 -4.43 4.19
N ASN A 241 1.85 -4.12 3.86
CA ASN A 241 2.37 -2.76 3.78
C ASN A 241 3.24 -2.55 2.53
N GLY A 242 3.28 -1.33 2.01
CA GLY A 242 4.21 -0.84 0.99
C GLY A 242 5.23 0.15 1.55
N HIS A 243 5.41 1.30 0.87
CA HIS A 243 6.13 2.50 1.29
C HIS A 243 7.65 2.37 1.43
N HIS A 244 8.11 1.26 1.96
CA HIS A 244 9.53 1.15 2.34
C HIS A 244 10.42 0.62 1.22
N HIS A 245 9.85 0.20 0.10
CA HIS A 245 10.57 -0.41 -1.03
C HIS A 245 11.51 -1.55 -0.59
N ARG A 246 11.07 -2.32 0.40
CA ARG A 246 11.83 -3.42 0.99
C ARG A 246 10.94 -4.64 1.16
N ASP A 247 11.44 -5.76 0.72
CA ASP A 247 10.80 -7.04 0.94
C ASP A 247 11.11 -7.57 2.33
N HIS A 248 10.07 -7.82 3.13
CA HIS A 248 10.26 -8.39 4.46
C HIS A 248 9.01 -9.13 4.95
N VAL A 249 9.22 -10.27 5.58
CA VAL A 249 8.17 -11.07 6.23
C VAL A 249 8.55 -11.33 7.67
N ARG A 250 7.62 -11.10 8.58
CA ARG A 250 7.79 -11.37 10.00
C ARG A 250 6.50 -11.91 10.63
N ILE A 251 6.64 -12.83 11.55
CA ILE A 251 5.52 -13.36 12.32
C ILE A 251 5.65 -12.85 13.75
N LEU A 252 4.62 -12.16 14.22
CA LEU A 252 4.50 -11.68 15.59
C LEU A 252 3.13 -12.09 16.12
N GLU A 253 3.08 -12.73 17.29
CA GLU A 253 1.82 -13.14 17.95
C GLU A 253 0.82 -13.85 17.01
N ASN A 254 1.34 -14.76 16.16
CA ASN A 254 0.56 -15.48 15.14
C ASN A 254 -0.10 -14.58 14.07
N VAL A 255 0.47 -13.42 13.81
CA VAL A 255 0.11 -12.54 12.69
C VAL A 255 1.31 -12.41 11.75
N ILE A 256 1.08 -12.57 10.45
CA ILE A 256 2.11 -12.38 9.43
C ILE A 256 2.09 -10.91 9.02
N TYR A 257 3.23 -10.24 9.17
CA TYR A 257 3.47 -8.88 8.68
C TYR A 257 4.34 -8.96 7.44
N VAL A 258 3.91 -8.34 6.35
CA VAL A 258 4.61 -8.33 5.07
C VAL A 258 4.80 -6.89 4.62
N ASP A 259 6.05 -6.45 4.57
CA ASP A 259 6.41 -5.26 3.79
C ASP A 259 6.62 -5.73 2.35
N VAL A 260 5.77 -5.29 1.43
CA VAL A 260 5.84 -5.64 0.02
C VAL A 260 6.76 -4.66 -0.69
N ASN A 261 7.74 -5.21 -1.40
CA ASN A 261 8.71 -4.40 -2.12
C ASN A 261 8.04 -3.59 -3.25
N SER A 262 8.64 -2.44 -3.57
CA SER A 262 8.23 -1.63 -4.72
C SER A 262 8.26 -2.44 -6.01
N ALA A 263 7.24 -2.27 -6.83
CA ALA A 263 7.19 -2.86 -8.17
C ALA A 263 8.27 -2.30 -9.11
N ASN A 264 8.89 -1.18 -8.77
CA ASN A 264 9.72 -0.39 -9.69
C ASN A 264 11.17 -0.21 -9.23
N TYR A 265 11.42 0.27 -8.01
CA TYR A 265 12.75 0.68 -7.55
C TYR A 265 12.87 0.74 -6.04
N ASP A 266 14.11 0.90 -5.56
CA ASP A 266 14.40 1.29 -4.18
C ASP A 266 15.00 2.70 -4.14
N TRP A 267 14.56 3.51 -3.19
CA TRP A 267 15.00 4.90 -3.00
C TRP A 267 16.15 4.98 -2.02
N PHE A 268 17.20 5.72 -2.38
CA PHE A 268 18.37 5.99 -1.54
C PHE A 268 18.52 7.47 -1.24
N LEU A 269 18.83 7.80 0.00
CA LEU A 269 19.09 9.18 0.40
C LEU A 269 20.40 9.72 -0.17
N LYS A 270 21.39 8.83 -0.42
CA LYS A 270 22.68 9.20 -0.97
C LYS A 270 22.68 9.06 -2.49
N GLU A 271 23.09 10.12 -3.18
CA GLU A 271 23.28 10.06 -4.64
C GLU A 271 24.39 9.09 -5.04
N HIS A 272 24.23 8.49 -6.20
CA HIS A 272 25.26 7.70 -6.88
C HIS A 272 25.36 8.06 -8.37
N ASP A 273 26.47 7.70 -8.98
CA ASP A 273 26.84 8.00 -10.37
C ASP A 273 26.98 6.72 -11.24
N LYS A 274 26.35 5.63 -10.86
CA LYS A 274 26.55 4.31 -11.50
C LYS A 274 25.77 4.13 -12.79
N TYR A 275 24.72 4.93 -12.99
CA TYR A 275 24.06 4.97 -14.28
C TYR A 275 24.84 5.88 -15.27
N PRO A 276 24.78 5.61 -16.60
CA PRO A 276 25.42 6.46 -17.61
C PRO A 276 25.00 7.92 -17.48
N ALA A 277 25.92 8.86 -17.70
CA ALA A 277 25.66 10.30 -17.57
C ALA A 277 24.44 10.76 -18.38
N ALA A 278 24.33 10.34 -19.64
CA ALA A 278 23.17 10.67 -20.50
C ALA A 278 21.85 10.12 -19.95
N TYR A 279 21.87 9.00 -19.21
CA TYR A 279 20.71 8.44 -18.54
C TYR A 279 20.32 9.30 -17.33
N ALA A 280 21.29 9.72 -16.52
CA ALA A 280 21.10 10.57 -15.37
C ALA A 280 20.69 12.01 -15.73
N GLU A 281 21.06 12.48 -16.91
CA GLU A 281 20.61 13.77 -17.46
C GLU A 281 19.14 13.73 -17.89
N LYS A 282 18.71 12.60 -18.46
CA LYS A 282 17.34 12.41 -18.95
C LYS A 282 16.34 12.23 -17.82
N TRP A 283 16.72 11.52 -16.74
CA TRP A 283 15.81 11.08 -15.69
C TRP A 283 16.15 11.71 -14.35
N ARG A 284 15.26 12.58 -13.86
CA ARG A 284 15.52 13.50 -12.75
C ARG A 284 16.04 12.84 -11.47
N ASN A 285 15.48 11.68 -11.09
CA ASN A 285 15.74 11.07 -9.79
C ASN A 285 16.61 9.81 -9.86
N VAL A 286 17.17 9.51 -11.03
CA VAL A 286 17.89 8.26 -11.24
C VAL A 286 19.08 8.07 -10.30
N ARG A 287 19.71 9.15 -9.86
CA ARG A 287 20.85 9.11 -8.93
C ARG A 287 20.47 8.70 -7.51
N HIS A 288 19.18 8.77 -7.16
CA HIS A 288 18.66 8.38 -5.87
C HIS A 288 18.01 7.00 -5.88
N CYS A 289 17.97 6.32 -7.02
CA CYS A 289 17.20 5.09 -7.19
C CYS A 289 18.06 3.93 -7.66
N ILE A 290 17.70 2.74 -7.23
CA ILE A 290 18.14 1.48 -7.81
C ILE A 290 16.90 0.82 -8.42
N PHE A 291 16.86 0.73 -9.75
CA PHE A 291 15.72 0.22 -10.49
C PHE A 291 15.79 -1.30 -10.72
N TRP A 292 14.62 -1.88 -10.99
CA TRP A 292 14.49 -3.25 -11.47
C TRP A 292 14.40 -3.31 -12.99
N ASP A 293 14.67 -4.46 -13.61
CA ASP A 293 14.50 -4.66 -15.06
C ASP A 293 13.04 -4.98 -15.43
N ASP A 294 12.27 -5.55 -14.50
CA ASP A 294 10.89 -5.98 -14.70
C ASP A 294 10.05 -5.64 -13.49
N PRO A 295 8.74 -5.37 -13.66
CA PRO A 295 7.84 -5.13 -12.54
C PRO A 295 7.69 -6.38 -11.68
N ILE A 296 7.64 -6.21 -10.37
CA ILE A 296 7.41 -7.29 -9.43
C ILE A 296 6.06 -7.15 -8.73
N SER A 297 5.40 -8.30 -8.56
CA SER A 297 4.11 -8.43 -7.88
C SER A 297 4.04 -9.76 -7.16
N ALA A 298 2.99 -10.00 -6.39
CA ALA A 298 2.74 -11.27 -5.74
C ALA A 298 1.33 -11.79 -6.04
N MET A 299 1.19 -13.11 -6.15
CA MET A 299 -0.10 -13.78 -6.01
C MET A 299 -0.22 -14.31 -4.59
N VAL A 300 -1.28 -13.95 -3.92
CA VAL A 300 -1.54 -14.33 -2.53
C VAL A 300 -2.74 -15.25 -2.49
N SER A 301 -2.60 -16.40 -1.84
CA SER A 301 -3.70 -17.34 -1.62
C SER A 301 -3.95 -17.51 -0.13
N LEU A 302 -5.19 -17.25 0.28
CA LEU A 302 -5.66 -17.35 1.65
C LEU A 302 -6.57 -18.58 1.77
N TYR A 303 -6.18 -19.52 2.60
CA TYR A 303 -6.94 -20.77 2.82
C TYR A 303 -7.74 -20.72 4.11
N PRO A 304 -8.95 -21.27 4.14
CA PRO A 304 -9.76 -21.38 5.37
C PRO A 304 -9.01 -22.05 6.53
N SER A 305 -8.08 -22.96 6.20
CA SER A 305 -7.22 -23.66 7.18
C SER A 305 -6.22 -22.76 7.91
N GLY A 306 -6.15 -21.47 7.60
CA GLY A 306 -5.14 -20.55 8.13
C GLY A 306 -3.81 -20.57 7.38
N ARG A 307 -3.69 -21.39 6.32
CA ARG A 307 -2.52 -21.37 5.44
C ARG A 307 -2.56 -20.13 4.55
N ILE A 308 -1.44 -19.46 4.43
CA ILE A 308 -1.21 -18.30 3.55
C ILE A 308 -0.05 -18.64 2.63
N LEU A 309 -0.31 -18.64 1.31
CA LEU A 309 0.69 -18.85 0.28
C LEU A 309 0.95 -17.53 -0.44
N PHE A 310 2.17 -17.08 -0.42
CA PHE A 310 2.66 -15.90 -1.13
C PHE A 310 3.57 -16.36 -2.26
N GLN A 311 3.24 -16.00 -3.50
CA GLN A 311 4.02 -16.32 -4.70
C GLN A 311 4.53 -15.01 -5.31
N GLY A 312 5.64 -14.52 -4.79
CA GLY A 312 6.29 -13.31 -5.26
C GLY A 312 7.05 -13.51 -6.57
N GLN A 313 7.55 -12.43 -7.11
CA GLN A 313 8.41 -12.39 -8.30
C GLN A 313 9.79 -11.87 -7.95
N ARG A 314 10.75 -12.26 -8.77
CA ARG A 314 12.11 -11.75 -8.77
C ARG A 314 12.41 -11.10 -10.11
N SER A 315 13.08 -9.95 -10.06
CA SER A 315 13.67 -9.25 -11.18
C SER A 315 15.18 -9.16 -11.02
N ARG A 316 15.82 -8.37 -11.83
CA ARG A 316 17.25 -8.04 -11.75
C ARG A 316 17.42 -6.55 -11.49
N PHE A 317 18.56 -6.17 -10.97
CA PHE A 317 18.94 -4.77 -10.88
C PHE A 317 19.20 -4.20 -12.27
N HIS A 318 18.54 -3.12 -12.60
CA HIS A 318 18.61 -2.47 -13.90
C HIS A 318 20.05 -2.04 -14.23
N MET A 319 20.51 -2.35 -15.46
CA MET A 319 21.88 -2.13 -15.90
C MET A 319 22.96 -2.74 -14.96
N GLY A 320 22.60 -3.70 -14.11
CA GLY A 320 23.50 -4.30 -13.13
C GLY A 320 23.90 -3.37 -11.98
N VAL A 321 23.24 -2.23 -11.81
CA VAL A 321 23.52 -1.28 -10.72
C VAL A 321 22.91 -1.80 -9.43
N THR A 322 23.75 -2.39 -8.60
CA THR A 322 23.38 -2.93 -7.29
C THR A 322 23.53 -1.88 -6.18
N PRO A 323 22.89 -2.03 -5.02
CA PRO A 323 23.12 -1.16 -3.87
C PRO A 323 24.59 -1.08 -3.47
N PHE A 324 25.28 -2.20 -3.48
CA PHE A 324 26.71 -2.27 -3.15
C PHE A 324 27.55 -1.48 -4.17
N ALA A 325 27.29 -1.65 -5.48
CA ALA A 325 27.99 -0.91 -6.52
C ALA A 325 27.73 0.59 -6.43
N ALA A 326 26.53 1.01 -6.00
CA ALA A 326 26.17 2.40 -5.77
C ALA A 326 26.79 3.00 -4.50
N GLY A 327 27.56 2.20 -3.74
CA GLY A 327 28.20 2.65 -2.50
C GLY A 327 27.19 2.92 -1.36
N ASN A 328 26.01 2.37 -1.46
CA ASN A 328 25.01 2.41 -0.42
C ASN A 328 25.09 1.14 0.46
N ASN A 329 24.74 1.29 1.72
CA ASN A 329 24.56 0.10 2.55
C ASN A 329 23.39 -0.71 1.97
N PRO A 330 23.62 -1.98 1.56
CA PRO A 330 22.55 -2.81 1.01
C PRO A 330 21.47 -3.19 2.05
N PHE A 331 21.73 -2.90 3.33
CA PHE A 331 20.81 -3.20 4.41
C PHE A 331 20.24 -1.90 4.99
N ASP A 332 18.96 -1.92 5.31
CA ASP A 332 18.35 -0.86 6.09
C ASP A 332 18.77 -0.96 7.58
N ARG A 333 18.27 -0.02 8.42
CA ARG A 333 18.58 -0.03 9.86
C ARG A 333 18.09 -1.28 10.60
N ALA A 334 17.13 -2.01 10.03
CA ALA A 334 16.61 -3.26 10.57
C ALA A 334 17.35 -4.50 10.00
N GLY A 335 18.41 -4.31 9.22
CA GLY A 335 19.18 -5.38 8.61
C GLY A 335 18.51 -6.05 7.41
N ARG A 336 17.50 -5.39 6.79
CA ARG A 336 16.79 -5.93 5.62
C ARG A 336 17.54 -5.58 4.36
N PRO A 337 17.79 -6.55 3.46
CA PRO A 337 18.52 -6.29 2.23
C PRO A 337 17.65 -5.54 1.22
N THR A 338 18.27 -4.69 0.42
CA THR A 338 17.68 -4.25 -0.84
C THR A 338 17.72 -5.41 -1.82
N SER A 339 16.58 -5.80 -2.34
CA SER A 339 16.43 -6.88 -3.30
C SER A 339 15.46 -6.47 -4.41
N ALA A 340 15.69 -6.99 -5.61
CA ALA A 340 14.74 -6.85 -6.72
C ALA A 340 13.73 -8.01 -6.69
N GLU A 341 13.10 -8.25 -5.53
CA GLU A 341 12.17 -9.36 -5.37
C GLU A 341 11.08 -9.08 -4.33
N ILE A 342 9.97 -9.78 -4.49
CA ILE A 342 9.01 -10.08 -3.44
C ILE A 342 9.18 -11.57 -3.16
N GLN A 343 9.54 -11.93 -1.92
CA GLN A 343 9.80 -13.33 -1.58
C GLN A 343 8.53 -14.18 -1.61
N SER A 344 8.72 -15.47 -1.91
CA SER A 344 7.66 -16.46 -1.82
C SER A 344 7.75 -17.19 -0.48
N PHE A 345 6.60 -17.43 0.13
CA PHE A 345 6.51 -18.23 1.35
C PHE A 345 5.19 -18.99 1.44
N ASN A 346 5.17 -20.01 2.27
CA ASN A 346 3.99 -20.83 2.58
C ASN A 346 3.94 -21.05 4.09
N ILE A 347 3.04 -20.33 4.78
CA ILE A 347 2.96 -20.32 6.23
C ILE A 347 1.56 -20.78 6.64
N SER A 348 1.49 -21.68 7.61
CA SER A 348 0.23 -22.08 8.25
C SER A 348 0.22 -21.52 9.66
N LEU A 349 -0.78 -20.70 9.95
CA LEU A 349 -1.05 -20.20 11.30
C LEU A 349 -2.07 -21.07 12.00
N PRO A 350 -2.02 -21.19 13.34
CA PRO A 350 -3.10 -21.81 14.11
C PRO A 350 -4.45 -21.11 13.83
N VAL A 351 -5.50 -21.90 13.74
CA VAL A 351 -6.89 -21.43 13.52
C VAL A 351 -7.60 -21.26 14.86
#